data_91c771da5b584d18f16f5660d0042488
#
_entry.id   91c771da5b584d18f16f5660d0042488
#
_cell.length_a   1.000
_cell.length_b   1.000
_cell.length_c   1.000
_cell.angle_alpha   90.00
_cell.angle_beta   90.00
_cell.angle_gamma   90.00
#
_symmetry.space_group_name_H-M   'P 1'
#
loop_
_entity.id
_entity.type
_entity.pdbx_description
1 polymer ?
#
loop_
_entity_poly.entity_id
_entity_poly.type
_entity_poly.pdbx_seq_one_letter_code
_entity_poly.pdbx_strand_id
1 'polypeptide(L)'
;MLEALPAHQVRVENGEFDVDDDAYASIVRRVLEDEIGTGEGANFVIRRTFRGEIPGFGRSDALALFRRLLAGERGAYWTYVVRLADGRTLVGASPEVHVRMTGGRGEREARSVEGDGGRRAGTVVMNPISGTYRYPEGGASAEGLLEFLHDRKEVEELSMVVDEELKMMCTVGDMGGTVIGPRLREMAHLAHTEYELRGRSSLDVREVLRETMFAATVTGSPVQNACRVIERYEPLGPDGAGRGYYGGALALIGRDGGGAQTLDSPILIRTADIDPGGSLKVAVGATLVRHSDPRGEVAETHAKAAGVLTALGVRPAPVRPEGQGPRPRLADDPRVRAALDARRADLAPFWLRMQQTPSSADEPAAGGLSGHALVIDAEDTFTAMLAHLLRTSGLTVTVRRYDEPGVREAALAHQGPVVLGPGPGDPGDAADPKMRFLRALTAELVAGHRHGLLGVCLGNELIAAELGLEIVRKDVPFQGAQERIDFFGREETVGFYNTFTARCDEAAETELAMHRVELSRDLVTGDVHALRGPGFAGVQFHPESVLSRDGAALVAELLAGVLV
;
A
#
# COMPACT_ATOMS: atom_id res chain seq x y z
N MET A 1 6.06 -16.52 35.16
CA MET A 1 6.39 -15.07 34.97
C MET A 1 5.12 -14.22 34.83
N LEU A 2 4.15 -14.57 33.96
CA LEU A 2 2.90 -13.78 33.77
C LEU A 2 2.04 -13.72 35.05
N GLU A 3 1.95 -14.79 35.80
CA GLU A 3 1.22 -14.87 37.09
C GLU A 3 1.77 -13.93 38.17
N ALA A 4 3.03 -13.55 38.07
CA ALA A 4 3.69 -12.61 38.98
C ALA A 4 3.41 -11.13 38.63
N LEU A 5 2.77 -10.84 37.51
CA LEU A 5 2.40 -9.46 37.14
C LEU A 5 1.19 -9.01 37.97
N PRO A 6 1.08 -7.69 38.26
CA PRO A 6 -0.09 -7.13 38.94
C PRO A 6 -1.39 -7.47 38.22
N ALA A 7 -2.46 -7.74 38.94
CA ALA A 7 -3.75 -8.20 38.40
C ALA A 7 -4.90 -7.19 38.60
N HIS A 8 -4.64 -6.06 39.27
CA HIS A 8 -5.66 -5.06 39.56
C HIS A 8 -6.17 -4.40 38.26
N GLN A 9 -7.37 -3.87 38.34
CA GLN A 9 -7.95 -3.07 37.26
C GLN A 9 -7.49 -1.62 37.40
N VAL A 10 -7.01 -1.06 36.30
CA VAL A 10 -6.69 0.37 36.20
C VAL A 10 -8.02 1.14 36.17
N ARG A 11 -8.09 2.27 36.84
CA ARG A 11 -9.27 3.15 36.83
C ARG A 11 -9.02 4.31 35.88
N VAL A 12 -9.89 4.46 34.89
CA VAL A 12 -9.89 5.60 33.97
C VAL A 12 -11.01 6.55 34.36
N GLU A 13 -10.70 7.84 34.47
CA GLU A 13 -11.62 8.93 34.72
C GLU A 13 -11.74 9.82 33.48
N ASN A 14 -12.87 10.51 33.29
CA ASN A 14 -13.14 11.48 32.23
C ASN A 14 -12.86 10.93 30.81
N GLY A 15 -13.25 9.65 30.59
CA GLY A 15 -12.94 8.96 29.33
C GLY A 15 -13.93 9.29 28.22
N GLU A 16 -13.47 9.99 27.15
CA GLU A 16 -14.26 10.32 25.97
C GLU A 16 -13.41 10.40 24.71
N PHE A 17 -14.04 10.37 23.53
CA PHE A 17 -13.37 10.65 22.27
C PHE A 17 -13.22 12.16 22.07
N ASP A 18 -12.05 12.60 21.58
CA ASP A 18 -11.76 14.00 21.24
C ASP A 18 -12.62 14.52 20.06
N VAL A 19 -13.13 13.61 19.25
CA VAL A 19 -14.09 13.85 18.17
C VAL A 19 -15.25 12.89 18.38
N ASP A 20 -16.44 13.43 18.61
CA ASP A 20 -17.65 12.62 18.77
C ASP A 20 -18.05 11.91 17.46
N ASP A 21 -19.03 11.02 17.54
CA ASP A 21 -19.44 10.17 16.42
C ASP A 21 -20.01 10.97 15.24
N ASP A 22 -20.77 12.04 15.48
CA ASP A 22 -21.35 12.88 14.44
C ASP A 22 -20.30 13.77 13.77
N ALA A 23 -19.40 14.34 14.55
CA ALA A 23 -18.28 15.12 14.06
C ALA A 23 -17.33 14.26 13.22
N TYR A 24 -17.02 13.05 13.68
CA TYR A 24 -16.17 12.12 12.91
C TYR A 24 -16.84 11.70 11.59
N ALA A 25 -18.12 11.34 11.60
CA ALA A 25 -18.86 11.04 10.38
C ALA A 25 -18.88 12.24 9.40
N SER A 26 -18.87 13.47 9.91
CA SER A 26 -18.80 14.68 9.08
C SER A 26 -17.40 14.88 8.48
N ILE A 27 -16.34 14.56 9.22
CA ILE A 27 -14.96 14.56 8.68
C ILE A 27 -14.86 13.52 7.56
N VAL A 28 -15.36 12.29 7.79
CA VAL A 28 -15.35 11.22 6.79
C VAL A 28 -16.02 11.69 5.49
N ARG A 29 -17.22 12.29 5.55
CA ARG A 29 -17.92 12.80 4.35
C ARG A 29 -17.05 13.82 3.59
N ARG A 30 -16.47 14.78 4.30
CA ARG A 30 -15.62 15.80 3.66
C ARG A 30 -14.39 15.18 2.99
N VAL A 31 -13.74 14.20 3.62
CA VAL A 31 -12.59 13.51 3.00
C VAL A 31 -13.02 12.74 1.76
N LEU A 32 -14.20 12.09 1.79
CA LEU A 32 -14.75 11.39 0.63
C LEU A 32 -15.07 12.36 -0.53
N GLU A 33 -15.66 13.51 -0.23
CA GLU A 33 -16.08 14.49 -1.23
C GLU A 33 -14.92 15.34 -1.75
N ASP A 34 -14.11 15.90 -0.84
CA ASP A 34 -13.11 16.92 -1.15
C ASP A 34 -11.76 16.34 -1.60
N GLU A 35 -11.44 15.10 -1.19
CA GLU A 35 -10.13 14.49 -1.44
C GLU A 35 -10.23 13.24 -2.33
N ILE A 36 -10.95 12.19 -1.90
CA ILE A 36 -11.08 10.95 -2.69
C ILE A 36 -11.93 11.19 -3.94
N GLY A 37 -13.04 11.89 -3.80
CA GLY A 37 -13.92 12.24 -4.91
C GLY A 37 -13.28 13.15 -5.96
N THR A 38 -12.26 13.91 -5.56
CA THR A 38 -11.46 14.73 -6.47
C THR A 38 -10.21 14.03 -6.99
N GLY A 39 -9.93 12.79 -6.56
CA GLY A 39 -8.81 11.99 -7.06
C GLY A 39 -7.46 12.34 -6.44
N GLU A 40 -7.46 12.96 -5.25
CA GLU A 40 -6.22 13.29 -4.52
C GLU A 40 -5.52 12.06 -3.92
N GLY A 41 -6.21 10.92 -3.89
CA GLY A 41 -5.64 9.66 -3.48
C GLY A 41 -6.64 8.51 -3.49
N ALA A 42 -6.11 7.29 -3.32
CA ALA A 42 -6.89 6.06 -3.34
C ALA A 42 -7.56 5.78 -1.99
N ASN A 43 -6.84 6.03 -0.91
CA ASN A 43 -7.31 5.87 0.46
C ASN A 43 -6.61 6.83 1.41
N PHE A 44 -7.32 7.19 2.50
CA PHE A 44 -6.76 8.00 3.59
C PHE A 44 -7.20 7.43 4.93
N VAL A 45 -6.28 7.39 5.89
CA VAL A 45 -6.59 6.95 7.25
C VAL A 45 -6.76 8.18 8.14
N ILE A 46 -7.95 8.36 8.69
CA ILE A 46 -8.27 9.49 9.58
C ILE A 46 -8.47 8.96 10.98
N ARG A 47 -7.74 9.52 11.94
CA ARG A 47 -7.84 9.13 13.34
C ARG A 47 -8.77 10.02 14.16
N ARG A 48 -9.25 9.45 15.26
CA ARG A 48 -9.70 10.15 16.46
C ARG A 48 -9.08 9.50 17.69
N THR A 49 -9.10 10.16 18.83
CA THR A 49 -8.41 9.69 20.02
C THR A 49 -9.37 9.62 21.21
N PHE A 50 -9.47 8.45 21.84
CA PHE A 50 -10.06 8.35 23.15
C PHE A 50 -9.07 8.93 24.18
N ARG A 51 -9.52 9.87 24.98
CA ARG A 51 -8.75 10.55 26.03
C ARG A 51 -9.33 10.24 27.40
N GLY A 52 -8.52 10.29 28.42
CA GLY A 52 -8.92 10.09 29.80
C GLY A 52 -7.76 10.31 30.74
N GLU A 53 -7.99 10.07 32.01
CA GLU A 53 -6.98 10.21 33.07
C GLU A 53 -6.92 8.93 33.90
N ILE A 54 -5.72 8.54 34.30
CA ILE A 54 -5.45 7.44 35.22
C ILE A 54 -4.80 8.03 36.46
N PRO A 55 -5.58 8.36 37.52
CA PRO A 55 -5.04 8.99 38.72
C PRO A 55 -3.96 8.14 39.39
N GLY A 56 -2.81 8.75 39.63
CA GLY A 56 -1.70 8.08 40.30
C GLY A 56 -1.01 6.98 39.46
N PHE A 57 -1.12 7.07 38.11
CA PHE A 57 -0.52 6.10 37.22
C PHE A 57 0.94 5.80 37.50
N GLY A 58 1.29 4.53 37.59
CA GLY A 58 2.64 4.08 37.83
C GLY A 58 3.00 2.76 37.15
N ARG A 59 4.19 2.26 37.46
CA ARG A 59 4.70 1.01 36.86
C ARG A 59 3.77 -0.19 37.11
N SER A 60 3.13 -0.25 38.28
CA SER A 60 2.21 -1.34 38.61
C SER A 60 0.99 -1.35 37.67
N ASP A 61 0.45 -0.17 37.39
CA ASP A 61 -0.71 -0.01 36.48
C ASP A 61 -0.36 -0.37 35.05
N ALA A 62 0.81 0.06 34.57
CA ALA A 62 1.30 -0.32 33.24
C ALA A 62 1.45 -1.84 33.09
N LEU A 63 1.99 -2.52 34.11
CA LEU A 63 2.15 -3.97 34.09
C LEU A 63 0.82 -4.71 34.26
N ALA A 64 -0.13 -4.17 35.02
CA ALA A 64 -1.49 -4.71 35.11
C ALA A 64 -2.24 -4.60 33.77
N LEU A 65 -2.15 -3.44 33.09
CA LEU A 65 -2.70 -3.24 31.76
C LEU A 65 -2.08 -4.20 30.73
N PHE A 66 -0.76 -4.32 30.73
CA PHE A 66 -0.03 -5.26 29.87
C PHE A 66 -0.51 -6.72 30.08
N ARG A 67 -0.65 -7.15 31.33
CA ARG A 67 -1.17 -8.48 31.66
C ARG A 67 -2.58 -8.69 31.10
N ARG A 68 -3.46 -7.70 31.23
CA ARG A 68 -4.84 -7.77 30.73
C ARG A 68 -4.88 -7.85 29.22
N LEU A 69 -4.04 -7.10 28.50
CA LEU A 69 -3.92 -7.21 27.04
C LEU A 69 -3.41 -8.58 26.62
N LEU A 70 -2.39 -9.12 27.30
CA LEU A 70 -1.89 -10.48 27.01
C LEU A 70 -2.95 -11.57 27.21
N ALA A 71 -3.83 -11.41 28.19
CA ALA A 71 -4.90 -12.36 28.48
C ALA A 71 -6.12 -12.17 27.56
N GLY A 72 -6.43 -10.93 27.18
CA GLY A 72 -7.64 -10.55 26.46
C GLY A 72 -7.48 -10.50 24.94
N GLU A 73 -6.39 -9.93 24.45
CA GLU A 73 -6.15 -9.77 23.02
C GLU A 73 -5.52 -11.03 22.41
N ARG A 74 -6.24 -11.63 21.45
CA ARG A 74 -5.77 -12.75 20.64
C ARG A 74 -5.40 -12.25 19.26
N GLY A 75 -4.46 -12.91 18.60
CA GLY A 75 -4.05 -12.57 17.23
C GLY A 75 -3.14 -11.34 17.13
N ALA A 76 -2.79 -10.70 18.25
CA ALA A 76 -1.78 -9.67 18.25
C ALA A 76 -0.43 -10.25 17.78
N TYR A 77 0.27 -9.49 16.95
CA TYR A 77 1.64 -9.79 16.55
C TYR A 77 2.60 -9.52 17.71
N TRP A 78 2.50 -8.30 18.28
CA TRP A 78 3.22 -7.93 19.50
C TRP A 78 2.24 -7.43 20.57
N THR A 79 2.40 -7.92 21.80
CA THR A 79 1.89 -7.26 23.01
C THR A 79 3.06 -6.73 23.79
N TYR A 80 3.06 -5.44 24.09
CA TYR A 80 4.22 -4.76 24.66
C TYR A 80 3.88 -3.74 25.74
N VAL A 81 4.87 -3.47 26.58
CA VAL A 81 4.93 -2.31 27.47
C VAL A 81 6.31 -1.66 27.32
N VAL A 82 6.34 -0.38 26.96
CA VAL A 82 7.57 0.39 26.76
C VAL A 82 7.48 1.65 27.59
N ARG A 83 8.48 1.89 28.43
CA ARG A 83 8.62 3.14 29.16
C ARG A 83 9.76 3.95 28.56
N LEU A 84 9.44 5.16 28.13
CA LEU A 84 10.39 6.07 27.52
C LEU A 84 11.18 6.85 28.59
N ALA A 85 12.25 7.52 28.17
CA ALA A 85 13.14 8.26 29.07
C ALA A 85 12.44 9.45 29.75
N ASP A 86 11.44 10.05 29.11
CA ASP A 86 10.61 11.13 29.66
C ASP A 86 9.55 10.63 30.66
N GLY A 87 9.47 9.32 30.88
CA GLY A 87 8.53 8.67 31.78
C GLY A 87 7.19 8.27 31.12
N ARG A 88 6.94 8.67 29.87
CA ARG A 88 5.80 8.23 29.07
C ARG A 88 5.81 6.71 28.92
N THR A 89 4.64 6.12 28.93
CA THR A 89 4.49 4.66 28.84
C THR A 89 3.54 4.29 27.73
N LEU A 90 3.99 3.41 26.83
CA LEU A 90 3.18 2.81 25.77
C LEU A 90 2.83 1.37 26.15
N VAL A 91 1.54 1.03 26.16
CA VAL A 91 1.07 -0.35 26.40
C VAL A 91 0.13 -0.72 25.29
N GLY A 92 0.46 -1.75 24.51
CA GLY A 92 -0.29 -2.06 23.31
C GLY A 92 -0.31 -3.53 22.92
N ALA A 93 -1.23 -3.86 22.01
CA ALA A 93 -1.37 -5.19 21.40
C ALA A 93 -1.59 -5.02 19.90
N SER A 94 -0.50 -4.74 19.17
CA SER A 94 -0.54 -4.51 17.74
C SER A 94 -0.72 -5.81 16.96
N PRO A 95 -1.67 -5.87 16.01
CA PRO A 95 -1.84 -7.04 15.16
C PRO A 95 -0.89 -7.07 13.96
N GLU A 96 -0.24 -5.96 13.63
CA GLU A 96 0.37 -5.74 12.33
C GLU A 96 1.89 -5.75 12.36
N VAL A 97 2.47 -6.56 11.46
CA VAL A 97 3.91 -6.51 11.16
C VAL A 97 4.13 -5.34 10.21
N HIS A 98 4.73 -4.26 10.68
CA HIS A 98 5.18 -3.20 9.79
C HIS A 98 6.26 -3.73 8.85
N VAL A 99 7.39 -4.11 9.42
CA VAL A 99 8.46 -4.77 8.67
C VAL A 99 9.28 -5.66 9.59
N ARG A 100 9.61 -6.83 9.11
CA ARG A 100 10.53 -7.76 9.76
C ARG A 100 11.63 -8.15 8.79
N MET A 101 12.88 -8.15 9.25
CA MET A 101 14.01 -8.67 8.50
C MET A 101 14.73 -9.75 9.31
N THR A 102 14.93 -10.91 8.70
CA THR A 102 15.71 -11.99 9.29
C THR A 102 16.92 -12.24 8.41
N GLY A 103 18.12 -12.33 9.00
CA GLY A 103 19.34 -12.66 8.30
C GLY A 103 19.22 -14.03 7.63
N GLY A 104 19.63 -14.12 6.36
CA GLY A 104 19.57 -15.36 5.61
C GLY A 104 20.40 -16.45 6.27
N ARG A 105 19.77 -17.47 6.83
CA ARG A 105 20.40 -18.79 6.95
C ARG A 105 20.50 -19.28 5.51
N GLY A 106 21.74 -19.36 5.01
CA GLY A 106 21.97 -19.91 3.70
C GLY A 106 21.38 -21.31 3.59
N GLU A 107 20.34 -21.48 2.80
CA GLU A 107 20.27 -22.68 2.03
C GLU A 107 21.56 -22.77 1.23
N ARG A 108 22.24 -23.90 1.34
CA ARG A 108 23.50 -24.21 0.67
C ARG A 108 23.27 -24.21 -0.84
N GLU A 109 23.22 -23.06 -1.47
CA GLU A 109 23.36 -22.88 -2.94
C GLU A 109 23.08 -21.44 -3.33
N ALA A 110 23.91 -20.51 -2.85
CA ALA A 110 24.10 -19.27 -3.57
C ALA A 110 25.62 -19.12 -3.72
N ARG A 111 26.10 -19.45 -4.93
CA ARG A 111 27.48 -19.15 -5.37
C ARG A 111 27.72 -17.68 -5.10
N SER A 112 28.73 -17.43 -4.28
CA SER A 112 29.28 -16.12 -4.02
C SER A 112 29.63 -15.43 -5.34
N VAL A 113 28.92 -14.37 -5.67
CA VAL A 113 29.50 -13.33 -6.52
C VAL A 113 30.48 -12.60 -5.63
N GLU A 114 31.76 -12.93 -5.76
CA GLU A 114 32.85 -12.18 -5.18
C GLU A 114 32.89 -10.81 -5.85
N GLY A 115 32.55 -9.76 -5.10
CA GLY A 115 32.71 -8.41 -5.63
C GLY A 115 32.29 -7.25 -4.77
N ASP A 116 31.52 -7.43 -3.70
CA ASP A 116 31.18 -6.30 -2.79
C ASP A 116 30.96 -6.81 -1.37
N GLY A 117 31.87 -6.43 -0.49
CA GLY A 117 31.89 -6.53 0.98
C GLY A 117 30.96 -7.49 1.74
N GLY A 118 30.57 -8.66 1.20
CA GLY A 118 30.02 -9.79 1.96
C GLY A 118 28.70 -9.57 2.73
N ARG A 119 27.84 -8.61 2.38
CA ARG A 119 26.52 -8.47 2.99
C ARG A 119 25.60 -9.60 2.52
N ARG A 120 25.22 -10.48 3.44
CA ARG A 120 24.25 -11.55 3.15
C ARG A 120 22.84 -10.93 3.10
N ALA A 121 22.15 -11.11 1.98
CA ALA A 121 20.78 -10.66 1.83
C ALA A 121 19.86 -11.34 2.87
N GLY A 122 19.10 -10.54 3.61
CA GLY A 122 18.07 -11.00 4.54
C GLY A 122 16.73 -11.18 3.87
N THR A 123 15.82 -11.90 4.53
CA THR A 123 14.41 -11.97 4.12
C THR A 123 13.65 -10.84 4.80
N VAL A 124 13.02 -9.99 4.00
CA VAL A 124 12.11 -8.92 4.46
C VAL A 124 10.68 -9.39 4.33
N VAL A 125 9.86 -9.12 5.35
CA VAL A 125 8.44 -9.46 5.39
C VAL A 125 7.66 -8.27 5.91
N MET A 126 6.56 -7.92 5.24
CA MET A 126 5.54 -6.98 5.66
C MET A 126 4.18 -7.69 5.66
N ASN A 127 3.28 -7.33 6.58
CA ASN A 127 1.95 -7.93 6.62
C ASN A 127 0.88 -6.84 6.64
N PRO A 128 0.57 -6.21 5.50
CA PRO A 128 -0.51 -5.24 5.43
C PRO A 128 -1.84 -5.87 5.83
N ILE A 129 -2.51 -5.21 6.78
CA ILE A 129 -3.83 -5.57 7.27
C ILE A 129 -4.82 -4.53 6.79
N SER A 130 -5.90 -4.97 6.13
CA SER A 130 -6.99 -4.08 5.72
C SER A 130 -8.33 -4.79 5.83
N GLY A 131 -9.39 -3.97 5.94
CA GLY A 131 -10.73 -4.46 6.19
C GLY A 131 -10.96 -4.89 7.65
N THR A 132 -12.17 -4.69 8.14
CA THR A 132 -12.49 -4.99 9.55
C THR A 132 -13.84 -5.68 9.67
N TYR A 133 -13.84 -7.01 9.77
CA TYR A 133 -15.04 -7.77 10.13
C TYR A 133 -15.29 -7.62 11.64
N ARG A 134 -16.27 -6.81 11.99
CA ARG A 134 -16.68 -6.56 13.39
C ARG A 134 -17.56 -7.69 13.86
N TYR A 135 -17.21 -8.32 14.97
CA TYR A 135 -18.04 -9.39 15.52
C TYR A 135 -19.36 -8.80 16.07
N PRO A 136 -20.52 -9.26 15.60
CA PRO A 136 -21.79 -8.86 16.17
C PRO A 136 -21.94 -9.34 17.61
N GLU A 137 -22.91 -8.80 18.36
CA GLU A 137 -23.17 -9.18 19.76
C GLU A 137 -23.44 -10.70 19.92
N GLY A 138 -24.05 -11.32 18.93
CA GLY A 138 -24.23 -12.79 18.87
C GLY A 138 -22.96 -13.61 18.63
N GLY A 139 -21.83 -12.95 18.37
CA GLY A 139 -20.54 -13.55 18.05
C GLY A 139 -20.29 -13.64 16.55
N ALA A 140 -19.06 -14.01 16.19
CA ALA A 140 -18.65 -14.18 14.80
C ALA A 140 -19.33 -15.41 14.15
N SER A 141 -19.74 -15.25 12.89
CA SER A 141 -20.29 -16.34 12.08
C SER A 141 -19.59 -16.43 10.72
N ALA A 142 -19.60 -17.61 10.11
CA ALA A 142 -19.07 -17.78 8.76
C ALA A 142 -19.91 -17.02 7.72
N GLU A 143 -21.23 -16.97 7.91
CA GLU A 143 -22.14 -16.26 7.01
C GLU A 143 -21.84 -14.78 6.98
N GLY A 144 -21.79 -14.11 8.14
CA GLY A 144 -21.46 -12.68 8.22
C GLY A 144 -20.04 -12.36 7.74
N LEU A 145 -19.09 -13.30 7.94
CA LEU A 145 -17.75 -13.14 7.40
C LEU A 145 -17.75 -13.27 5.87
N LEU A 146 -18.55 -14.15 5.28
CA LEU A 146 -18.66 -14.29 3.82
C LEU A 146 -19.27 -13.04 3.19
N GLU A 147 -20.29 -12.42 3.82
CA GLU A 147 -20.84 -11.13 3.39
C GLU A 147 -19.75 -10.06 3.37
N PHE A 148 -18.95 -9.94 4.45
CA PHE A 148 -17.80 -9.06 4.53
C PHE A 148 -16.75 -9.36 3.44
N LEU A 149 -16.43 -10.63 3.20
CA LEU A 149 -15.45 -11.01 2.17
C LEU A 149 -15.92 -10.72 0.74
N HIS A 150 -17.21 -10.56 0.48
CA HIS A 150 -17.77 -10.18 -0.81
C HIS A 150 -18.11 -8.69 -0.91
N ASP A 151 -17.96 -7.93 0.17
CA ASP A 151 -18.19 -6.49 0.17
C ASP A 151 -17.16 -5.77 -0.71
N ARG A 152 -17.65 -4.94 -1.63
CA ARG A 152 -16.82 -4.26 -2.62
C ARG A 152 -15.81 -3.31 -1.98
N LYS A 153 -16.23 -2.55 -0.95
CA LYS A 153 -15.35 -1.63 -0.20
C LYS A 153 -14.17 -2.38 0.40
N GLU A 154 -14.45 -3.54 1.02
CA GLU A 154 -13.45 -4.36 1.71
C GLU A 154 -12.47 -5.05 0.72
N VAL A 155 -12.93 -5.35 -0.50
CA VAL A 155 -12.07 -5.89 -1.57
C VAL A 155 -11.14 -4.80 -2.09
N GLU A 156 -11.69 -3.62 -2.44
CA GLU A 156 -10.93 -2.50 -2.98
C GLU A 156 -9.91 -1.97 -1.97
N GLU A 157 -10.31 -1.80 -0.69
CA GLU A 157 -9.42 -1.33 0.38
C GLU A 157 -8.17 -2.21 0.51
N LEU A 158 -8.34 -3.52 0.60
CA LEU A 158 -7.21 -4.43 0.76
C LEU A 158 -6.28 -4.42 -0.46
N SER A 159 -6.82 -4.34 -1.67
CA SER A 159 -6.02 -4.34 -2.91
C SER A 159 -5.17 -3.07 -3.04
N MET A 160 -5.75 -1.89 -2.71
CA MET A 160 -5.02 -0.63 -2.71
C MET A 160 -3.87 -0.61 -1.69
N VAL A 161 -4.13 -1.14 -0.49
CA VAL A 161 -3.10 -1.23 0.55
C VAL A 161 -1.97 -2.18 0.13
N VAL A 162 -2.29 -3.29 -0.54
CA VAL A 162 -1.27 -4.23 -1.04
C VAL A 162 -0.38 -3.58 -2.09
N ASP A 163 -0.95 -2.84 -3.06
CA ASP A 163 -0.16 -2.12 -4.06
C ASP A 163 0.78 -1.11 -3.39
N GLU A 164 0.27 -0.30 -2.45
CA GLU A 164 1.10 0.71 -1.77
C GLU A 164 2.26 0.08 -0.99
N GLU A 165 2.01 -0.98 -0.25
CA GLU A 165 3.07 -1.65 0.49
C GLU A 165 3.99 -2.49 -0.40
N LEU A 166 3.51 -2.99 -1.55
CA LEU A 166 4.36 -3.65 -2.53
C LEU A 166 5.31 -2.67 -3.22
N LYS A 167 4.91 -1.42 -3.45
CA LYS A 167 5.82 -0.35 -3.89
C LYS A 167 6.98 -0.17 -2.90
N MET A 168 6.69 -0.14 -1.60
CA MET A 168 7.71 -0.07 -0.56
C MET A 168 8.60 -1.33 -0.56
N MET A 169 8.00 -2.53 -0.67
CA MET A 169 8.76 -3.78 -0.77
C MET A 169 9.67 -3.80 -2.00
N CYS A 170 9.23 -3.26 -3.15
CA CYS A 170 10.04 -3.15 -4.36
C CYS A 170 11.18 -2.12 -4.23
N THR A 171 11.05 -1.15 -3.34
CA THR A 171 12.15 -0.20 -3.03
C THR A 171 13.24 -0.85 -2.19
N VAL A 172 12.87 -1.70 -1.21
CA VAL A 172 13.83 -2.33 -0.30
C VAL A 172 14.28 -3.73 -0.75
N GLY A 173 13.53 -4.38 -1.62
CA GLY A 173 13.82 -5.73 -2.10
C GLY A 173 14.71 -5.75 -3.34
N ASP A 174 15.82 -6.49 -3.29
CA ASP A 174 16.77 -6.59 -4.39
C ASP A 174 16.12 -7.07 -5.71
N MET A 175 15.09 -7.92 -5.60
CA MET A 175 14.32 -8.50 -6.71
C MET A 175 12.81 -8.24 -6.55
N GLY A 176 12.43 -7.10 -5.97
CA GLY A 176 11.05 -6.81 -5.64
C GLY A 176 10.50 -7.69 -4.52
N GLY A 177 9.24 -8.09 -4.65
CA GLY A 177 8.56 -8.88 -3.64
C GLY A 177 7.57 -9.89 -4.22
N THR A 178 7.05 -10.75 -3.38
CA THR A 178 5.94 -11.64 -3.69
C THR A 178 4.79 -11.44 -2.70
N VAL A 179 3.57 -11.58 -3.20
CA VAL A 179 2.33 -11.45 -2.44
C VAL A 179 1.82 -12.84 -2.08
N ILE A 180 1.60 -13.08 -0.79
CA ILE A 180 1.13 -14.37 -0.24
C ILE A 180 -0.17 -14.12 0.53
N GLY A 181 -1.20 -14.86 0.25
CA GLY A 181 -2.52 -14.71 0.87
C GLY A 181 -3.61 -14.50 -0.19
N PRO A 182 -4.77 -13.88 0.17
CA PRO A 182 -5.05 -13.30 1.49
C PRO A 182 -5.28 -14.32 2.59
N ARG A 183 -5.18 -13.88 3.84
CA ARG A 183 -5.45 -14.68 5.05
C ARG A 183 -6.41 -13.92 5.97
N LEU A 184 -7.05 -14.65 6.88
CA LEU A 184 -7.86 -14.08 7.93
C LEU A 184 -7.07 -14.03 9.24
N ARG A 185 -6.94 -12.84 9.83
CA ARG A 185 -6.38 -12.63 11.17
C ARG A 185 -7.52 -12.42 12.17
N GLU A 186 -7.82 -13.46 12.93
CA GLU A 186 -8.88 -13.43 13.93
C GLU A 186 -8.35 -12.89 15.26
N MET A 187 -9.01 -11.84 15.78
CA MET A 187 -8.73 -11.19 17.06
C MET A 187 -9.85 -11.45 18.07
N ALA A 188 -9.78 -10.79 19.23
CA ALA A 188 -10.78 -10.98 20.31
C ALA A 188 -12.15 -10.41 19.96
N HIS A 189 -12.22 -9.27 19.25
CA HIS A 189 -13.41 -8.49 19.00
C HIS A 189 -13.76 -8.31 17.52
N LEU A 190 -12.84 -8.68 16.62
CA LEU A 190 -12.95 -8.50 15.18
C LEU A 190 -12.03 -9.48 14.44
N ALA A 191 -12.15 -9.53 13.11
CA ALA A 191 -11.13 -10.13 12.25
C ALA A 191 -10.73 -9.17 11.14
N HIS A 192 -9.49 -9.27 10.70
CA HIS A 192 -8.96 -8.55 9.55
C HIS A 192 -8.61 -9.51 8.41
N THR A 193 -8.65 -9.03 7.20
CA THR A 193 -7.93 -9.65 6.08
C THR A 193 -6.50 -9.12 6.04
N GLU A 194 -5.56 -9.96 5.68
CA GLU A 194 -4.15 -9.61 5.55
C GLU A 194 -3.50 -10.28 4.35
N TYR A 195 -2.50 -9.62 3.77
CA TYR A 195 -1.51 -10.26 2.92
C TYR A 195 -0.16 -10.33 3.63
N GLU A 196 0.71 -11.20 3.16
CA GLU A 196 2.13 -11.20 3.48
C GLU A 196 2.91 -10.80 2.23
N LEU A 197 3.68 -9.74 2.32
CA LEU A 197 4.66 -9.36 1.30
C LEU A 197 6.01 -9.89 1.72
N ARG A 198 6.73 -10.54 0.81
CA ARG A 198 8.02 -11.14 1.11
C ARG A 198 9.03 -10.82 0.01
N GLY A 199 10.18 -10.30 0.40
CA GLY A 199 11.30 -10.00 -0.48
C GLY A 199 12.64 -10.40 0.14
N ARG A 200 13.72 -10.22 -0.62
CA ARG A 200 15.10 -10.32 -0.14
C ARG A 200 15.76 -8.96 -0.24
N SER A 201 16.52 -8.58 0.77
CA SER A 201 17.18 -7.27 0.80
C SER A 201 18.62 -7.38 1.28
N SER A 202 19.51 -6.71 0.57
CA SER A 202 20.91 -6.48 0.96
C SER A 202 21.10 -5.18 1.74
N LEU A 203 20.05 -4.38 1.93
CA LEU A 203 20.10 -3.10 2.65
C LEU A 203 20.35 -3.30 4.16
N ASP A 204 20.88 -2.25 4.80
CA ASP A 204 20.91 -2.15 6.26
C ASP A 204 19.49 -2.08 6.83
N VAL A 205 19.24 -2.72 7.97
CA VAL A 205 17.91 -2.77 8.59
C VAL A 205 17.31 -1.39 8.89
N ARG A 206 18.15 -0.36 9.11
CA ARG A 206 17.70 1.03 9.32
C ARG A 206 17.23 1.67 8.01
N GLU A 207 17.87 1.32 6.90
CA GLU A 207 17.46 1.73 5.56
C GLU A 207 16.12 1.05 5.21
N VAL A 208 16.00 -0.26 5.45
CA VAL A 208 14.73 -0.99 5.28
C VAL A 208 13.62 -0.32 6.09
N LEU A 209 13.85 -0.01 7.38
CA LEU A 209 12.86 0.66 8.21
C LEU A 209 12.50 2.05 7.69
N ARG A 210 13.46 2.84 7.22
CA ARG A 210 13.24 4.19 6.69
C ARG A 210 12.42 4.18 5.42
N GLU A 211 12.78 3.32 4.46
CA GLU A 211 12.13 3.27 3.15
C GLU A 211 10.72 2.63 3.18
N THR A 212 10.37 1.95 4.26
CA THR A 212 9.02 1.40 4.47
C THR A 212 8.12 2.30 5.34
N MET A 213 8.62 3.45 5.82
CA MET A 213 7.80 4.43 6.56
C MET A 213 7.22 5.49 5.61
N PHE A 214 5.99 5.89 5.77
CA PHE A 214 4.99 5.46 6.76
C PHE A 214 4.11 4.37 6.18
N ALA A 215 3.68 3.40 7.01
CA ALA A 215 2.82 2.32 6.57
C ALA A 215 1.49 2.86 5.99
N ALA A 216 1.14 2.39 4.80
CA ALA A 216 -0.07 2.82 4.09
C ALA A 216 -1.35 2.47 4.84
N THR A 217 -1.34 1.39 5.60
CA THR A 217 -2.45 0.91 6.44
C THR A 217 -2.87 1.89 7.54
N VAL A 218 -2.01 2.88 7.86
CA VAL A 218 -2.27 3.89 8.90
C VAL A 218 -2.11 5.34 8.40
N THR A 219 -1.73 5.54 7.14
CA THR A 219 -1.62 6.86 6.51
C THR A 219 -2.52 6.98 5.30
N GLY A 220 -2.33 6.17 4.29
CA GLY A 220 -3.04 6.20 3.01
C GLY A 220 -2.10 6.29 1.82
N SER A 221 -2.67 6.42 0.63
CA SER A 221 -1.98 6.40 -0.66
C SER A 221 -2.47 7.52 -1.59
N PRO A 222 -1.60 8.28 -2.23
CA PRO A 222 -0.14 8.34 -2.04
C PRO A 222 0.25 8.94 -0.69
N VAL A 223 1.38 8.52 -0.13
CA VAL A 223 1.78 8.88 1.25
C VAL A 223 1.91 10.39 1.46
N GLN A 224 2.43 11.14 0.48
CA GLN A 224 2.60 12.60 0.57
C GLN A 224 1.23 13.29 0.70
N ASN A 225 0.27 12.93 -0.15
CA ASN A 225 -1.08 13.47 -0.08
C ASN A 225 -1.79 13.03 1.20
N ALA A 226 -1.60 11.78 1.63
CA ALA A 226 -2.13 11.29 2.88
C ALA A 226 -1.65 12.11 4.09
N CYS A 227 -0.37 12.48 4.14
CA CYS A 227 0.14 13.34 5.19
C CYS A 227 -0.53 14.74 5.19
N ARG A 228 -0.74 15.32 4.00
CA ARG A 228 -1.45 16.62 3.84
C ARG A 228 -2.92 16.51 4.30
N VAL A 229 -3.60 15.44 3.93
CA VAL A 229 -5.00 15.19 4.31
C VAL A 229 -5.11 14.98 5.83
N ILE A 230 -4.19 14.22 6.42
CA ILE A 230 -4.10 14.04 7.88
C ILE A 230 -3.96 15.39 8.59
N GLU A 231 -3.04 16.24 8.14
CA GLU A 231 -2.82 17.59 8.72
C GLU A 231 -4.08 18.47 8.61
N ARG A 232 -4.81 18.35 7.50
CA ARG A 232 -6.01 19.17 7.22
C ARG A 232 -7.23 18.75 8.04
N TYR A 233 -7.42 17.47 8.26
CA TYR A 233 -8.69 16.93 8.79
C TYR A 233 -8.60 16.38 10.21
N GLU A 234 -7.42 16.03 10.70
CA GLU A 234 -7.29 15.54 12.08
C GLU A 234 -7.14 16.69 13.07
N PRO A 235 -7.84 16.65 14.21
CA PRO A 235 -7.68 17.66 15.24
C PRO A 235 -6.28 17.55 15.87
N LEU A 236 -5.68 18.70 16.11
CA LEU A 236 -4.51 18.79 16.98
C LEU A 236 -4.94 18.55 18.44
N GLY A 237 -4.04 17.96 19.22
CA GLY A 237 -4.25 17.85 20.65
C GLY A 237 -4.28 19.20 21.36
N PRO A 238 -4.71 19.27 22.63
CA PRO A 238 -4.68 20.51 23.42
C PRO A 238 -3.29 21.12 23.56
N ASP A 239 -2.26 20.28 23.42
CA ASP A 239 -0.84 20.63 23.41
C ASP A 239 -0.31 21.02 22.01
N GLY A 240 -1.18 21.11 21.00
CA GLY A 240 -0.82 21.33 19.61
C GLY A 240 -0.17 20.12 18.95
N ALA A 241 -0.09 18.96 19.65
CA ALA A 241 0.50 17.75 19.10
C ALA A 241 -0.44 17.09 18.08
N GLY A 242 0.14 16.56 17.00
CA GLY A 242 -0.55 15.72 16.02
C GLY A 242 -0.70 14.27 16.49
N ARG A 243 -0.35 13.32 15.62
CA ARG A 243 -0.53 11.86 15.86
C ARG A 243 0.33 11.28 16.97
N GLY A 244 1.41 11.95 17.38
CA GLY A 244 2.36 11.39 18.35
C GLY A 244 2.96 10.07 17.85
N TYR A 245 2.82 9.02 18.63
CA TYR A 245 3.32 7.68 18.27
C TYR A 245 2.33 6.86 17.42
N TYR A 246 1.09 7.29 17.25
CA TYR A 246 0.10 6.57 16.46
C TYR A 246 0.51 6.46 14.99
N GLY A 247 0.52 5.24 14.46
CA GLY A 247 0.97 4.96 13.09
C GLY A 247 2.48 4.96 12.91
N GLY A 248 3.24 5.18 13.99
CA GLY A 248 4.68 4.95 14.00
C GLY A 248 5.03 3.47 14.13
N ALA A 249 6.32 3.18 14.29
CA ALA A 249 6.83 1.83 14.45
C ALA A 249 7.67 1.69 15.73
N LEU A 250 7.53 0.54 16.39
CA LEU A 250 8.46 0.10 17.42
C LEU A 250 9.44 -0.87 16.78
N ALA A 251 10.74 -0.69 16.92
CA ALA A 251 11.73 -1.52 16.25
C ALA A 251 12.66 -2.21 17.25
N LEU A 252 12.74 -3.54 17.15
CA LEU A 252 13.76 -4.34 17.81
C LEU A 252 14.84 -4.70 16.78
N ILE A 253 16.00 -4.09 16.91
CA ILE A 253 17.15 -4.30 16.04
C ILE A 253 18.20 -5.11 16.77
N GLY A 254 18.71 -6.15 16.10
CA GLY A 254 19.71 -7.05 16.68
C GLY A 254 20.55 -7.74 15.63
N ARG A 255 21.22 -8.81 16.07
CA ARG A 255 21.94 -9.73 15.21
C ARG A 255 21.59 -11.17 15.59
N ASP A 256 21.50 -12.03 14.61
CA ASP A 256 21.30 -13.47 14.83
C ASP A 256 22.61 -14.16 15.26
N GLY A 257 22.54 -15.46 15.55
CA GLY A 257 23.70 -16.27 15.93
C GLY A 257 24.80 -16.38 14.85
N GLY A 258 24.52 -15.99 13.61
CA GLY A 258 25.48 -15.89 12.51
C GLY A 258 26.02 -14.48 12.30
N GLY A 259 25.61 -13.51 13.14
CA GLY A 259 26.04 -12.11 13.05
C GLY A 259 25.27 -11.26 12.04
N ALA A 260 24.30 -11.83 11.31
CA ALA A 260 23.47 -11.10 10.36
C ALA A 260 22.48 -10.17 11.11
N GLN A 261 22.21 -9.00 10.53
CA GLN A 261 21.28 -8.04 11.11
C GLN A 261 19.85 -8.59 11.14
N THR A 262 19.12 -8.27 12.19
CA THR A 262 17.70 -8.60 12.34
C THR A 262 16.91 -7.35 12.70
N LEU A 263 15.70 -7.26 12.19
CA LEU A 263 14.71 -6.23 12.49
C LEU A 263 13.37 -6.91 12.77
N ASP A 264 12.70 -6.48 13.82
CA ASP A 264 11.34 -6.90 14.13
C ASP A 264 10.56 -5.68 14.59
N SER A 265 9.51 -5.29 13.83
CA SER A 265 8.84 -4.01 13.99
C SER A 265 7.33 -4.12 13.77
N PRO A 266 6.50 -3.97 14.83
CA PRO A 266 5.07 -3.75 14.72
C PRO A 266 4.76 -2.28 14.43
N ILE A 267 3.59 -2.02 13.84
CA ILE A 267 3.00 -0.68 13.80
C ILE A 267 2.44 -0.33 15.18
N LEU A 268 2.61 0.93 15.59
CA LEU A 268 2.08 1.44 16.85
C LEU A 268 0.59 1.82 16.70
N ILE A 269 -0.25 0.81 16.72
CA ILE A 269 -1.72 0.86 16.80
C ILE A 269 -2.21 0.01 17.97
N ARG A 270 -3.49 0.13 18.34
CA ARG A 270 -4.07 -0.60 19.49
C ARG A 270 -3.26 -0.39 20.76
N THR A 271 -2.88 0.86 21.01
CA THR A 271 -1.92 1.27 22.04
C THR A 271 -2.52 2.34 22.93
N ALA A 272 -2.38 2.16 24.24
CA ALA A 272 -2.54 3.19 25.24
C ALA A 272 -1.21 3.95 25.37
N ASP A 273 -1.22 5.25 25.12
CA ASP A 273 -0.13 6.20 25.32
C ASP A 273 -0.45 7.00 26.59
N ILE A 274 0.37 6.84 27.62
CA ILE A 274 0.11 7.37 28.97
C ILE A 274 1.31 8.20 29.39
N ASP A 275 1.09 9.47 29.68
CA ASP A 275 2.14 10.36 30.17
C ASP A 275 2.45 10.12 31.68
N PRO A 276 3.52 10.69 32.22
CA PRO A 276 3.88 10.52 33.65
C PRO A 276 2.82 11.05 34.61
N GLY A 277 1.97 11.98 34.18
CA GLY A 277 0.87 12.53 34.97
C GLY A 277 -0.40 11.67 34.98
N GLY A 278 -0.43 10.63 34.11
CA GLY A 278 -1.58 9.74 33.98
C GLY A 278 -2.54 10.15 32.86
N SER A 279 -2.25 11.17 32.06
CA SER A 279 -3.05 11.49 30.89
C SER A 279 -2.96 10.37 29.84
N LEU A 280 -4.11 9.83 29.49
CA LEU A 280 -4.28 8.66 28.62
C LEU A 280 -4.74 9.09 27.23
N LYS A 281 -4.11 8.53 26.21
CA LYS A 281 -4.52 8.64 24.81
C LYS A 281 -4.59 7.24 24.18
N VAL A 282 -5.73 6.92 23.52
CA VAL A 282 -5.88 5.71 22.70
C VAL A 282 -6.35 6.15 21.33
N ALA A 283 -5.41 6.26 20.41
CA ALA A 283 -5.70 6.68 19.04
C ALA A 283 -6.17 5.50 18.19
N VAL A 284 -7.20 5.74 17.38
CA VAL A 284 -7.77 4.78 16.43
C VAL A 284 -8.18 5.49 15.15
N GLY A 285 -8.01 4.83 14.01
CA GLY A 285 -8.39 5.38 12.71
C GLY A 285 -9.15 4.38 11.86
N ALA A 286 -9.92 4.89 10.91
CA ALA A 286 -10.55 4.11 9.86
C ALA A 286 -9.92 4.46 8.51
N THR A 287 -9.83 3.47 7.62
CA THR A 287 -9.33 3.63 6.26
C THR A 287 -10.49 4.02 5.36
N LEU A 288 -10.44 5.23 4.85
CA LEU A 288 -11.46 5.78 3.98
C LEU A 288 -11.12 5.49 2.53
N VAL A 289 -12.05 4.87 1.81
CA VAL A 289 -12.00 4.58 0.38
C VAL A 289 -13.28 5.08 -0.28
N ARG A 290 -13.34 5.12 -1.61
CA ARG A 290 -14.49 5.65 -2.36
C ARG A 290 -15.86 5.18 -1.87
N HIS A 291 -15.97 3.92 -1.45
CA HIS A 291 -17.23 3.29 -1.03
C HIS A 291 -17.43 3.24 0.49
N SER A 292 -16.62 3.99 1.24
CA SER A 292 -16.77 4.08 2.71
C SER A 292 -18.11 4.71 3.11
N ASP A 293 -18.76 4.09 4.10
CA ASP A 293 -19.95 4.66 4.74
C ASP A 293 -19.56 5.41 6.03
N PRO A 294 -19.87 6.72 6.16
CA PRO A 294 -19.45 7.50 7.32
C PRO A 294 -19.85 6.91 8.68
N ARG A 295 -21.01 6.28 8.79
CA ARG A 295 -21.44 5.64 10.05
C ARG A 295 -20.75 4.29 10.27
N GLY A 296 -20.49 3.57 9.19
CA GLY A 296 -19.67 2.36 9.21
C GLY A 296 -18.27 2.62 9.75
N GLU A 297 -17.63 3.70 9.28
CA GLU A 297 -16.28 4.09 9.72
C GLU A 297 -16.23 4.54 11.18
N VAL A 298 -17.26 5.25 11.67
CA VAL A 298 -17.42 5.52 13.12
C VAL A 298 -17.43 4.22 13.91
N ALA A 299 -18.29 3.27 13.52
CA ALA A 299 -18.40 1.98 14.22
C ALA A 299 -17.08 1.18 14.16
N GLU A 300 -16.31 1.32 13.08
CA GLU A 300 -15.00 0.70 12.95
C GLU A 300 -13.99 1.25 13.98
N THR A 301 -13.96 2.56 14.18
CA THR A 301 -13.08 3.15 15.23
C THR A 301 -13.41 2.63 16.62
N HIS A 302 -14.71 2.47 16.94
CA HIS A 302 -15.14 1.86 18.20
C HIS A 302 -14.69 0.41 18.34
N ALA A 303 -14.78 -0.39 17.27
CA ALA A 303 -14.33 -1.78 17.27
C ALA A 303 -12.81 -1.88 17.44
N LYS A 304 -12.07 -1.01 16.75
CA LYS A 304 -10.61 -0.96 16.85
C LYS A 304 -10.12 -0.51 18.24
N ALA A 305 -10.87 0.34 18.96
CA ALA A 305 -10.55 0.74 20.32
C ALA A 305 -10.92 -0.33 21.38
N ALA A 306 -11.88 -1.21 21.07
CA ALA A 306 -12.56 -2.07 22.06
C ALA A 306 -11.60 -2.90 22.92
N GLY A 307 -10.56 -3.50 22.35
CA GLY A 307 -9.61 -4.34 23.08
C GLY A 307 -8.85 -3.58 24.15
N VAL A 308 -8.28 -2.43 23.80
CA VAL A 308 -7.54 -1.58 24.73
C VAL A 308 -8.47 -0.99 25.79
N LEU A 309 -9.67 -0.52 25.39
CA LEU A 309 -10.66 0.04 26.34
C LEU A 309 -11.20 -1.03 27.30
N THR A 310 -11.35 -2.28 26.84
CA THR A 310 -11.71 -3.40 27.73
C THR A 310 -10.59 -3.71 28.71
N ALA A 311 -9.34 -3.72 28.27
CA ALA A 311 -8.20 -3.92 29.15
C ALA A 311 -8.04 -2.79 30.18
N LEU A 312 -8.37 -1.55 29.81
CA LEU A 312 -8.46 -0.40 30.71
C LEU A 312 -9.66 -0.42 31.66
N GLY A 313 -10.65 -1.32 31.40
CA GLY A 313 -11.89 -1.38 32.22
C GLY A 313 -12.93 -0.31 31.88
N VAL A 314 -12.73 0.44 30.80
CA VAL A 314 -13.70 1.43 30.29
C VAL A 314 -14.91 0.73 29.63
N ARG A 315 -14.67 -0.44 29.03
CA ARG A 315 -15.71 -1.31 28.48
C ARG A 315 -15.78 -2.63 29.23
N PRO A 316 -16.97 -3.23 29.39
CA PRO A 316 -17.08 -4.57 29.96
C PRO A 316 -16.37 -5.60 29.08
N ALA A 317 -15.77 -6.59 29.69
CA ALA A 317 -15.26 -7.75 28.96
C ALA A 317 -16.45 -8.53 28.35
N PRO A 318 -16.33 -9.08 27.14
CA PRO A 318 -17.36 -9.95 26.58
C PRO A 318 -17.62 -11.13 27.54
N VAL A 319 -18.89 -11.31 27.91
CA VAL A 319 -19.30 -12.44 28.76
C VAL A 319 -19.21 -13.71 27.91
N ARG A 320 -18.34 -14.63 28.28
CA ARG A 320 -18.34 -15.98 27.72
C ARG A 320 -19.41 -16.80 28.43
N PRO A 321 -20.37 -17.40 27.71
CA PRO A 321 -21.23 -18.39 28.31
C PRO A 321 -20.39 -19.55 28.86
N GLU A 322 -20.60 -19.90 30.13
CA GLU A 322 -19.94 -21.05 30.73
C GLU A 322 -20.30 -22.34 29.95
N GLY A 323 -19.29 -23.13 29.60
CA GLY A 323 -19.48 -24.43 28.94
C GLY A 323 -19.32 -24.46 27.42
N GLN A 324 -19.09 -23.32 26.76
CA GLN A 324 -18.71 -23.35 25.35
C GLN A 324 -17.21 -23.65 25.19
N GLY A 325 -16.90 -24.71 24.45
CA GLY A 325 -15.54 -25.05 24.02
C GLY A 325 -14.88 -23.94 23.17
N PRO A 326 -13.61 -24.12 22.77
CA PRO A 326 -12.96 -23.15 21.89
C PRO A 326 -13.82 -22.97 20.62
N ARG A 327 -14.12 -21.71 20.25
CA ARG A 327 -14.83 -21.44 18.99
C ARG A 327 -14.01 -21.99 17.82
N PRO A 328 -14.64 -22.66 16.83
CA PRO A 328 -13.97 -23.01 15.60
C PRO A 328 -13.38 -21.73 14.98
N ARG A 329 -12.20 -21.84 14.40
CA ARG A 329 -11.60 -20.71 13.67
C ARG A 329 -12.40 -20.51 12.38
N LEU A 330 -12.83 -19.30 12.11
CA LEU A 330 -13.53 -18.95 10.87
C LEU A 330 -12.66 -19.23 9.63
N ALA A 331 -11.35 -19.05 9.76
CA ALA A 331 -10.38 -19.40 8.73
C ALA A 331 -10.36 -20.91 8.37
N ASP A 332 -10.94 -21.78 9.20
CA ASP A 332 -11.01 -23.22 8.92
C ASP A 332 -12.27 -23.63 8.14
N ASP A 333 -13.27 -22.73 8.00
CA ASP A 333 -14.46 -22.97 7.17
C ASP A 333 -14.08 -23.06 5.69
N PRO A 334 -14.45 -24.14 4.98
CA PRO A 334 -14.09 -24.30 3.56
C PRO A 334 -14.63 -23.19 2.65
N ARG A 335 -15.80 -22.61 2.99
CA ARG A 335 -16.41 -21.52 2.23
C ARG A 335 -15.60 -20.24 2.36
N VAL A 336 -15.09 -19.95 3.57
CA VAL A 336 -14.21 -18.80 3.85
C VAL A 336 -12.89 -18.96 3.09
N ARG A 337 -12.30 -20.15 3.08
CA ARG A 337 -11.08 -20.43 2.30
C ARG A 337 -11.32 -20.20 0.81
N ALA A 338 -12.42 -20.73 0.27
CA ALA A 338 -12.76 -20.52 -1.14
C ALA A 338 -12.95 -19.04 -1.50
N ALA A 339 -13.57 -18.25 -0.62
CA ALA A 339 -13.72 -16.81 -0.83
C ALA A 339 -12.36 -16.06 -0.80
N LEU A 340 -11.45 -16.43 0.09
CA LEU A 340 -10.09 -15.89 0.13
C LEU A 340 -9.28 -16.31 -1.12
N ASP A 341 -9.39 -17.55 -1.55
CA ASP A 341 -8.73 -18.04 -2.77
C ASP A 341 -9.26 -17.34 -4.03
N ALA A 342 -10.56 -17.02 -4.08
CA ALA A 342 -11.14 -16.26 -5.18
C ALA A 342 -10.54 -14.85 -5.26
N ARG A 343 -10.40 -14.13 -4.13
CA ARG A 343 -9.72 -12.82 -4.10
C ARG A 343 -8.28 -12.88 -4.60
N ARG A 344 -7.57 -13.98 -4.29
CA ARG A 344 -6.21 -14.19 -4.80
C ARG A 344 -6.16 -14.36 -6.31
N ALA A 345 -7.16 -15.00 -6.89
CA ALA A 345 -7.22 -15.27 -8.33
C ALA A 345 -7.40 -13.99 -9.17
N ASP A 346 -7.86 -12.90 -8.56
CA ASP A 346 -8.02 -11.60 -9.21
C ASP A 346 -6.72 -10.77 -9.26
N LEU A 347 -5.68 -11.19 -8.53
CA LEU A 347 -4.39 -10.51 -8.51
C LEU A 347 -3.49 -10.96 -9.67
N ALA A 348 -2.57 -10.08 -10.08
CA ALA A 348 -1.56 -10.35 -11.08
C ALA A 348 -0.69 -11.56 -10.71
N PRO A 349 -0.67 -12.65 -11.52
CA PRO A 349 0.13 -13.84 -11.24
C PRO A 349 1.64 -13.56 -11.14
N PHE A 350 2.10 -12.48 -11.74
CA PHE A 350 3.49 -12.02 -11.65
C PHE A 350 3.92 -11.83 -10.19
N TRP A 351 3.13 -11.15 -9.37
CA TRP A 351 3.45 -10.88 -7.97
C TRP A 351 3.14 -12.04 -7.02
N LEU A 352 2.46 -13.09 -7.49
CA LEU A 352 2.19 -14.29 -6.69
C LEU A 352 3.35 -15.29 -6.66
N ARG A 353 4.45 -15.00 -7.39
CA ARG A 353 5.65 -15.84 -7.49
C ARG A 353 6.87 -15.04 -7.10
N MET A 354 7.81 -15.67 -6.37
CA MET A 354 9.11 -15.06 -6.10
C MET A 354 9.86 -14.87 -7.42
N GLN A 355 10.23 -13.63 -7.71
CA GLN A 355 11.07 -13.34 -8.87
C GLN A 355 12.47 -13.91 -8.64
N GLN A 356 13.05 -14.53 -9.65
CA GLN A 356 14.40 -15.06 -9.60
C GLN A 356 15.30 -14.19 -10.47
N THR A 357 16.51 -13.92 -10.01
CA THR A 357 17.55 -13.38 -10.89
C THR A 357 17.80 -14.40 -12.00
N PRO A 358 17.83 -14.01 -13.29
CA PRO A 358 18.26 -14.91 -14.34
C PRO A 358 19.62 -15.47 -13.95
N SER A 359 19.70 -16.78 -13.68
CA SER A 359 20.86 -17.40 -13.07
C SER A 359 22.00 -17.68 -14.05
N SER A 360 21.81 -17.37 -15.33
CA SER A 360 22.85 -17.41 -16.36
C SER A 360 22.41 -16.65 -17.61
N ALA A 361 23.36 -16.15 -18.37
CA ALA A 361 23.14 -15.51 -19.68
C ALA A 361 22.53 -16.46 -20.75
N ASP A 362 22.27 -17.71 -20.41
CA ASP A 362 21.82 -18.77 -21.31
C ASP A 362 20.33 -19.14 -21.17
N GLU A 363 19.61 -18.65 -20.13
CA GLU A 363 18.16 -18.83 -20.09
C GLU A 363 17.45 -17.60 -20.68
N PRO A 364 16.64 -17.75 -21.76
CA PRO A 364 15.88 -16.64 -22.31
C PRO A 364 14.94 -16.10 -21.22
N ALA A 365 15.01 -14.81 -20.98
CA ALA A 365 14.06 -14.12 -20.12
C ALA A 365 12.64 -14.37 -20.59
N ALA A 366 11.69 -14.43 -19.68
CA ALA A 366 10.28 -14.74 -19.96
C ALA A 366 9.63 -13.81 -21.02
N GLY A 367 10.22 -12.65 -21.30
CA GLY A 367 9.79 -11.69 -22.32
C GLY A 367 10.63 -11.61 -23.59
N GLY A 368 11.76 -12.32 -23.67
CA GLY A 368 12.62 -12.35 -24.87
C GLY A 368 13.29 -11.01 -25.25
N LEU A 369 13.13 -9.96 -24.41
CA LEU A 369 13.73 -8.65 -24.62
C LEU A 369 15.20 -8.64 -24.17
N SER A 370 16.00 -7.75 -24.77
CA SER A 370 17.39 -7.53 -24.36
C SER A 370 17.75 -6.06 -24.53
N GLY A 371 18.75 -5.61 -23.80
CA GLY A 371 19.22 -4.23 -23.85
C GLY A 371 19.04 -3.49 -22.53
N HIS A 372 19.09 -2.17 -22.61
CA HIS A 372 19.01 -1.28 -21.46
C HIS A 372 17.87 -0.29 -21.60
N ALA A 373 16.96 -0.28 -20.64
CA ALA A 373 15.87 0.68 -20.55
C ALA A 373 16.23 1.82 -19.60
N LEU A 374 15.87 3.04 -19.98
CA LEU A 374 15.93 4.21 -19.11
C LEU A 374 14.50 4.60 -18.71
N VAL A 375 14.20 4.53 -17.42
CA VAL A 375 12.92 4.95 -16.85
C VAL A 375 13.05 6.35 -16.29
N ILE A 376 12.19 7.26 -16.73
CA ILE A 376 12.05 8.61 -16.18
C ILE A 376 10.97 8.57 -15.12
N ASP A 377 11.36 8.68 -13.86
CA ASP A 377 10.46 8.71 -12.73
C ASP A 377 9.84 10.11 -12.58
N ALA A 378 8.52 10.18 -12.69
CA ALA A 378 7.75 11.40 -12.53
C ALA A 378 7.19 11.58 -11.10
N GLU A 379 7.92 11.10 -10.08
CA GLU A 379 7.56 11.15 -8.66
C GLU A 379 6.48 10.16 -8.22
N ASP A 380 6.52 8.96 -8.76
CA ASP A 380 5.61 7.90 -8.32
C ASP A 380 6.37 6.64 -7.90
N THR A 381 6.07 6.14 -6.71
CA THR A 381 6.68 4.92 -6.19
C THR A 381 6.30 3.65 -6.96
N PHE A 382 5.26 3.67 -7.81
CA PHE A 382 4.99 2.63 -8.80
C PHE A 382 6.15 2.41 -9.76
N THR A 383 7.00 3.41 -9.97
CA THR A 383 8.22 3.29 -10.78
C THR A 383 9.13 2.16 -10.29
N ALA A 384 9.18 1.89 -8.98
CA ALA A 384 9.96 0.76 -8.44
C ALA A 384 9.40 -0.60 -8.90
N MET A 385 8.07 -0.78 -8.88
CA MET A 385 7.41 -1.99 -9.37
C MET A 385 7.59 -2.15 -10.89
N LEU A 386 7.41 -1.07 -11.65
CA LEU A 386 7.61 -1.05 -13.10
C LEU A 386 9.05 -1.44 -13.47
N ALA A 387 10.05 -0.93 -12.75
CA ALA A 387 11.44 -1.30 -12.97
C ALA A 387 11.70 -2.81 -12.76
N HIS A 388 11.08 -3.42 -11.75
CA HIS A 388 11.17 -4.88 -11.56
C HIS A 388 10.50 -5.66 -12.68
N LEU A 389 9.36 -5.21 -13.14
CA LEU A 389 8.64 -5.82 -14.26
C LEU A 389 9.48 -5.76 -15.56
N LEU A 390 10.10 -4.63 -15.85
CA LEU A 390 10.99 -4.47 -16.99
C LEU A 390 12.25 -5.38 -16.90
N ARG A 391 12.84 -5.51 -15.71
CA ARG A 391 13.99 -6.41 -15.50
C ARG A 391 13.65 -7.87 -15.75
N THR A 392 12.46 -8.31 -15.35
CA THR A 392 12.02 -9.70 -15.60
C THR A 392 11.68 -9.97 -17.06
N SER A 393 11.42 -8.93 -17.85
CA SER A 393 11.27 -9.03 -19.32
C SER A 393 12.63 -9.18 -20.06
N GLY A 394 13.75 -9.10 -19.33
CA GLY A 394 15.11 -9.29 -19.87
C GLY A 394 15.93 -8.00 -20.05
N LEU A 395 15.39 -6.86 -19.67
CA LEU A 395 16.09 -5.58 -19.76
C LEU A 395 16.95 -5.30 -18.53
N THR A 396 18.10 -4.68 -18.71
CA THR A 396 18.72 -3.91 -17.64
C THR A 396 18.01 -2.57 -17.52
N VAL A 397 17.84 -2.05 -16.30
CA VAL A 397 17.01 -0.86 -16.07
C VAL A 397 17.74 0.14 -15.19
N THR A 398 17.84 1.37 -15.69
CA THR A 398 18.21 2.55 -14.91
C THR A 398 16.97 3.42 -14.69
N VAL A 399 16.72 3.80 -13.45
CA VAL A 399 15.68 4.77 -13.10
C VAL A 399 16.35 6.09 -12.78
N ARG A 400 15.86 7.17 -13.37
CA ARG A 400 16.30 8.54 -13.09
C ARG A 400 15.07 9.42 -12.83
N ARG A 401 15.11 10.19 -11.78
CA ARG A 401 14.06 11.13 -11.46
C ARG A 401 14.06 12.30 -12.47
N TYR A 402 12.90 12.81 -12.83
CA TYR A 402 12.72 13.84 -13.85
C TYR A 402 13.55 15.13 -13.59
N ASP A 403 13.75 15.50 -12.32
CA ASP A 403 14.48 16.69 -11.89
C ASP A 403 16.00 16.46 -11.65
N GLU A 404 16.47 15.25 -11.94
CA GLU A 404 17.89 14.90 -11.81
C GLU A 404 18.73 15.61 -12.88
N PRO A 405 19.86 16.24 -12.50
CA PRO A 405 20.72 16.93 -13.46
C PRO A 405 21.14 16.04 -14.64
N GLY A 406 20.94 16.52 -15.87
CA GLY A 406 21.34 15.82 -17.11
C GLY A 406 20.41 14.67 -17.50
N VAL A 407 19.23 14.52 -16.89
CA VAL A 407 18.26 13.47 -17.24
C VAL A 407 17.73 13.64 -18.67
N ARG A 408 17.48 14.88 -19.11
CA ARG A 408 17.01 15.16 -20.48
C ARG A 408 18.02 14.73 -21.53
N GLU A 409 19.28 15.14 -21.38
CA GLU A 409 20.36 14.75 -22.28
C GLU A 409 20.56 13.23 -22.29
N ALA A 410 20.48 12.59 -21.13
CA ALA A 410 20.56 11.13 -21.00
C ALA A 410 19.41 10.43 -21.74
N ALA A 411 18.18 10.93 -21.62
CA ALA A 411 17.01 10.35 -22.29
C ALA A 411 17.10 10.48 -23.82
N LEU A 412 17.49 11.65 -24.32
CA LEU A 412 17.63 11.91 -25.76
C LEU A 412 18.78 11.14 -26.41
N ALA A 413 19.88 10.91 -25.67
CA ALA A 413 21.03 10.16 -26.16
C ALA A 413 20.93 8.64 -25.95
N HIS A 414 19.89 8.16 -25.28
CA HIS A 414 19.73 6.77 -24.92
C HIS A 414 19.58 5.86 -26.15
N GLN A 415 20.28 4.73 -26.17
CA GLN A 415 20.30 3.79 -27.30
C GLN A 415 19.42 2.54 -27.05
N GLY A 416 18.44 2.65 -26.16
CA GLY A 416 17.46 1.63 -25.82
C GLY A 416 16.10 2.26 -25.53
N PRO A 417 15.10 1.50 -25.09
CA PRO A 417 13.79 2.06 -24.80
C PRO A 417 13.84 3.08 -23.66
N VAL A 418 13.16 4.19 -23.86
CA VAL A 418 12.86 5.17 -22.82
C VAL A 418 11.44 4.93 -22.32
N VAL A 419 11.28 4.88 -21.00
CA VAL A 419 9.97 4.71 -20.36
C VAL A 419 9.64 5.98 -19.59
N LEU A 420 8.58 6.67 -19.99
CA LEU A 420 8.00 7.77 -19.22
C LEU A 420 7.09 7.18 -18.15
N GLY A 421 7.51 7.26 -16.90
CA GLY A 421 6.86 6.64 -15.77
C GLY A 421 5.58 7.34 -15.32
N PRO A 422 4.86 6.72 -14.39
CA PRO A 422 3.73 7.35 -13.74
C PRO A 422 4.15 8.53 -12.86
N GLY A 423 3.20 9.39 -12.52
CA GLY A 423 3.43 10.53 -11.65
C GLY A 423 2.16 11.31 -11.35
N PRO A 424 2.12 12.02 -10.21
CA PRO A 424 1.01 12.89 -9.86
C PRO A 424 1.04 14.20 -10.65
N GLY A 425 -0.12 14.84 -10.76
CA GLY A 425 -0.28 16.18 -11.28
C GLY A 425 -1.22 16.26 -12.48
N ASP A 426 -1.48 17.50 -12.91
CA ASP A 426 -2.30 17.80 -14.08
C ASP A 426 -1.41 17.94 -15.32
N PRO A 427 -1.51 17.03 -16.32
CA PRO A 427 -0.71 17.12 -17.55
C PRO A 427 -0.94 18.42 -18.32
N GLY A 428 -2.09 19.07 -18.14
CA GLY A 428 -2.45 20.35 -18.75
C GLY A 428 -1.88 21.58 -18.07
N ASP A 429 -1.37 21.45 -16.83
CA ASP A 429 -0.90 22.61 -16.05
C ASP A 429 0.44 23.15 -16.59
N ALA A 430 0.35 24.21 -17.38
CA ALA A 430 1.53 24.91 -17.90
C ALA A 430 2.29 25.73 -16.84
N ALA A 431 1.71 25.94 -15.65
CA ALA A 431 2.38 26.65 -14.55
C ALA A 431 3.30 25.72 -13.75
N ASP A 432 3.00 24.41 -13.71
CA ASP A 432 3.82 23.41 -13.02
C ASP A 432 5.18 23.21 -13.75
N PRO A 433 6.33 23.48 -13.10
CA PRO A 433 7.65 23.25 -13.68
C PRO A 433 7.89 21.79 -14.10
N LYS A 434 7.38 20.82 -13.35
CA LYS A 434 7.47 19.39 -13.67
C LYS A 434 6.75 19.07 -14.97
N MET A 435 5.50 19.53 -15.10
CA MET A 435 4.71 19.26 -16.32
C MET A 435 5.32 19.94 -17.55
N ARG A 436 5.83 21.17 -17.42
CA ARG A 436 6.56 21.82 -18.52
C ARG A 436 7.77 21.03 -18.96
N PHE A 437 8.57 20.52 -18.01
CA PHE A 437 9.74 19.71 -18.31
C PHE A 437 9.36 18.41 -19.00
N LEU A 438 8.42 17.66 -18.43
CA LEU A 438 8.00 16.35 -18.96
C LEU A 438 7.34 16.48 -20.35
N ARG A 439 6.52 17.49 -20.58
CA ARG A 439 5.93 17.75 -21.90
C ARG A 439 6.99 18.07 -22.95
N ALA A 440 7.95 18.94 -22.62
CA ALA A 440 9.04 19.28 -23.53
C ALA A 440 9.89 18.05 -23.86
N LEU A 441 10.23 17.23 -22.87
CA LEU A 441 10.97 15.98 -23.06
C LEU A 441 10.16 14.98 -23.91
N THR A 442 8.85 14.84 -23.65
CA THR A 442 7.97 13.93 -24.41
C THR A 442 7.91 14.33 -25.88
N ALA A 443 7.72 15.64 -26.17
CA ALA A 443 7.70 16.15 -27.55
C ALA A 443 8.99 15.79 -28.32
N GLU A 444 10.14 15.96 -27.68
CA GLU A 444 11.45 15.64 -28.29
C GLU A 444 11.62 14.13 -28.50
N LEU A 445 11.19 13.31 -27.54
CA LEU A 445 11.27 11.84 -27.63
C LEU A 445 10.34 11.30 -28.72
N VAL A 446 9.09 11.75 -28.78
CA VAL A 446 8.13 11.36 -29.84
C VAL A 446 8.66 11.74 -31.22
N ALA A 447 9.24 12.94 -31.38
CA ALA A 447 9.77 13.41 -32.66
C ALA A 447 11.08 12.71 -33.09
N GLY A 448 11.97 12.40 -32.14
CA GLY A 448 13.38 12.07 -32.43
C GLY A 448 13.88 10.72 -31.95
N HIS A 449 13.32 10.13 -30.91
CA HIS A 449 13.82 8.88 -30.35
C HIS A 449 13.43 7.69 -31.24
N ARG A 450 14.42 6.83 -31.59
CA ARG A 450 14.24 5.71 -32.53
C ARG A 450 14.38 4.33 -31.88
N HIS A 451 14.59 4.29 -30.57
CA HIS A 451 14.87 3.06 -29.84
C HIS A 451 13.72 2.60 -28.93
N GLY A 452 12.50 3.11 -29.22
CA GLY A 452 11.27 2.77 -28.52
C GLY A 452 10.96 3.69 -27.32
N LEU A 453 9.73 4.21 -27.31
CA LEU A 453 9.19 5.02 -26.22
C LEU A 453 7.95 4.33 -25.63
N LEU A 454 7.88 4.17 -24.32
CA LEU A 454 6.71 3.67 -23.61
C LEU A 454 6.25 4.70 -22.57
N GLY A 455 4.95 5.06 -22.59
CA GLY A 455 4.33 5.89 -21.55
C GLY A 455 3.45 5.06 -20.63
N VAL A 456 3.55 5.28 -19.32
CA VAL A 456 2.69 4.64 -18.32
C VAL A 456 1.96 5.71 -17.52
N CYS A 457 0.64 5.64 -17.44
CA CYS A 457 -0.26 6.56 -16.75
C CYS A 457 0.00 8.01 -17.20
N LEU A 458 0.64 8.87 -16.39
CA LEU A 458 1.03 10.22 -16.78
C LEU A 458 1.85 10.22 -18.09
N GLY A 459 2.78 9.27 -18.27
CA GLY A 459 3.57 9.14 -19.49
C GLY A 459 2.70 8.89 -20.73
N ASN A 460 1.63 8.11 -20.61
CA ASN A 460 0.63 7.92 -21.67
C ASN A 460 -0.15 9.21 -21.98
N GLU A 461 -0.57 9.94 -20.96
CA GLU A 461 -1.28 11.22 -21.11
C GLU A 461 -0.43 12.25 -21.84
N LEU A 462 0.88 12.29 -21.53
CA LEU A 462 1.83 13.19 -22.20
C LEU A 462 2.02 12.81 -23.66
N ILE A 463 2.15 11.52 -24.00
CA ILE A 463 2.23 11.07 -25.40
C ILE A 463 0.92 11.39 -26.13
N ALA A 464 -0.23 11.12 -25.53
CA ALA A 464 -1.53 11.41 -26.10
C ALA A 464 -1.73 12.91 -26.38
N ALA A 465 -1.28 13.78 -25.50
CA ALA A 465 -1.30 15.23 -25.69
C ALA A 465 -0.44 15.67 -26.87
N GLU A 466 0.76 15.07 -27.07
CA GLU A 466 1.61 15.35 -28.22
C GLU A 466 1.01 14.85 -29.56
N LEU A 467 0.12 13.86 -29.51
CA LEU A 467 -0.66 13.39 -30.66
C LEU A 467 -1.90 14.26 -30.92
N GLY A 468 -2.12 15.32 -30.13
CA GLY A 468 -3.24 16.25 -30.27
C GLY A 468 -4.53 15.82 -29.59
N LEU A 469 -4.51 14.76 -28.78
CA LEU A 469 -5.67 14.35 -27.99
C LEU A 469 -5.91 15.30 -26.81
N GLU A 470 -7.17 15.55 -26.49
CA GLU A 470 -7.56 16.34 -25.34
C GLU A 470 -7.35 15.54 -24.06
N ILE A 471 -6.64 16.13 -23.08
CA ILE A 471 -6.54 15.56 -21.74
C ILE A 471 -7.61 16.19 -20.87
N VAL A 472 -8.48 15.36 -20.32
CA VAL A 472 -9.61 15.80 -19.50
C VAL A 472 -9.54 15.21 -18.09
N ARG A 473 -10.07 15.96 -17.12
CA ARG A 473 -10.31 15.43 -15.78
C ARG A 473 -11.52 14.51 -15.82
N LYS A 474 -11.41 13.32 -15.24
CA LYS A 474 -12.53 12.36 -15.14
C LYS A 474 -13.58 12.88 -14.15
N ASP A 475 -14.85 12.72 -14.48
CA ASP A 475 -15.95 13.02 -13.55
C ASP A 475 -15.88 12.15 -12.28
N VAL A 476 -15.43 10.90 -12.46
CA VAL A 476 -15.15 9.96 -11.37
C VAL A 476 -13.73 9.44 -11.55
N PRO A 477 -12.76 9.94 -10.77
CA PRO A 477 -11.38 9.46 -10.81
C PRO A 477 -11.30 7.97 -10.48
N PHE A 478 -10.42 7.26 -11.16
CA PHE A 478 -10.08 5.88 -10.85
C PHE A 478 -8.85 5.87 -9.93
N GLN A 479 -9.05 5.45 -8.70
CA GLN A 479 -7.97 5.35 -7.72
C GLN A 479 -8.03 3.96 -7.08
N GLY A 480 -7.21 3.02 -7.59
CA GLY A 480 -7.25 1.61 -7.20
C GLY A 480 -8.44 0.84 -7.79
N ALA A 481 -8.91 1.23 -8.96
CA ALA A 481 -10.00 0.55 -9.65
C ALA A 481 -9.46 -0.56 -10.56
N GLN A 482 -10.01 -1.78 -10.44
CA GLN A 482 -9.76 -2.87 -11.37
C GLN A 482 -10.89 -2.90 -12.40
N GLU A 483 -10.55 -2.73 -13.67
CA GLU A 483 -11.53 -2.63 -14.76
C GLU A 483 -11.18 -3.60 -15.91
N ARG A 484 -12.21 -4.06 -16.61
CA ARG A 484 -12.06 -4.79 -17.88
C ARG A 484 -12.13 -3.83 -19.03
N ILE A 485 -11.13 -3.87 -19.90
CA ILE A 485 -11.02 -3.01 -21.08
C ILE A 485 -10.88 -3.84 -22.34
N ASP A 486 -11.25 -3.25 -23.47
CA ASP A 486 -10.75 -3.74 -24.76
C ASP A 486 -9.30 -3.27 -24.94
N PHE A 487 -8.38 -4.19 -25.14
CA PHE A 487 -6.98 -3.90 -25.41
C PHE A 487 -6.64 -4.36 -26.81
N PHE A 488 -6.82 -3.48 -27.79
CA PHE A 488 -6.60 -3.74 -29.21
C PHE A 488 -7.30 -5.02 -29.71
N GLY A 489 -8.59 -5.18 -29.36
CA GLY A 489 -9.44 -6.30 -29.81
C GLY A 489 -9.47 -7.52 -28.89
N ARG A 490 -8.87 -7.46 -27.71
CA ARG A 490 -8.98 -8.50 -26.67
C ARG A 490 -9.35 -7.89 -25.33
N GLU A 491 -10.09 -8.66 -24.49
CA GLU A 491 -10.44 -8.23 -23.15
C GLU A 491 -9.27 -8.44 -22.19
N GLU A 492 -8.90 -7.37 -21.45
CA GLU A 492 -7.87 -7.39 -20.42
C GLU A 492 -8.40 -6.81 -19.12
N THR A 493 -7.92 -7.34 -17.98
CA THR A 493 -8.25 -6.82 -16.64
C THR A 493 -7.07 -6.05 -16.10
N VAL A 494 -7.26 -4.75 -15.84
CA VAL A 494 -6.16 -3.82 -15.52
C VAL A 494 -6.52 -2.90 -14.36
N GLY A 495 -5.50 -2.41 -13.67
CA GLY A 495 -5.62 -1.51 -12.52
C GLY A 495 -5.36 -0.05 -12.88
N PHE A 496 -6.26 0.83 -12.48
CA PHE A 496 -6.18 2.27 -12.73
C PHE A 496 -5.95 3.08 -11.45
N TYR A 497 -5.09 4.09 -11.57
CA TYR A 497 -4.81 5.11 -10.55
C TYR A 497 -4.71 6.48 -11.21
N ASN A 498 -5.81 6.94 -11.84
CA ASN A 498 -5.79 8.16 -12.64
C ASN A 498 -6.96 9.11 -12.36
N THR A 499 -6.64 10.39 -12.32
CA THR A 499 -7.59 11.51 -12.24
C THR A 499 -7.85 12.12 -13.61
N PHE A 500 -6.87 12.05 -14.51
CA PHE A 500 -6.95 12.53 -15.87
C PHE A 500 -6.95 11.37 -16.86
N THR A 501 -7.39 11.64 -18.09
CA THR A 501 -7.37 10.69 -19.19
C THR A 501 -7.37 11.43 -20.52
N ALA A 502 -6.79 10.82 -21.56
CA ALA A 502 -6.95 11.31 -22.92
C ALA A 502 -8.34 10.92 -23.44
N ARG A 503 -9.00 11.80 -24.20
CA ARG A 503 -10.24 11.51 -24.91
C ARG A 503 -10.04 11.53 -26.41
N CYS A 504 -10.71 10.61 -27.08
CA CYS A 504 -10.68 10.47 -28.52
C CYS A 504 -12.09 10.15 -29.05
N ASP A 505 -12.54 10.93 -30.02
CA ASP A 505 -13.74 10.64 -30.82
C ASP A 505 -13.37 9.86 -32.10
N GLU A 506 -14.39 9.43 -32.86
CA GLU A 506 -14.20 8.68 -34.12
C GLU A 506 -13.44 9.47 -35.20
N ALA A 507 -13.56 10.80 -35.21
CA ALA A 507 -12.90 11.64 -36.21
C ALA A 507 -11.40 11.72 -35.94
N ALA A 508 -11.02 11.98 -34.66
CA ALA A 508 -9.64 12.00 -34.22
C ALA A 508 -8.99 10.61 -34.35
N GLU A 509 -9.71 9.53 -34.01
CA GLU A 509 -9.22 8.16 -34.19
C GLU A 509 -8.91 7.85 -35.67
N THR A 510 -9.81 8.28 -36.60
CA THR A 510 -9.60 8.12 -38.05
C THR A 510 -8.37 8.89 -38.52
N GLU A 511 -8.16 10.11 -38.03
CA GLU A 511 -6.98 10.92 -38.37
C GLU A 511 -5.70 10.28 -37.88
N LEU A 512 -5.69 9.81 -36.62
CA LEU A 512 -4.54 9.11 -36.04
C LEU A 512 -4.22 7.81 -36.78
N ALA A 513 -5.22 7.06 -37.19
CA ALA A 513 -5.04 5.83 -37.99
C ALA A 513 -4.32 6.10 -39.31
N MET A 514 -4.55 7.26 -39.99
CA MET A 514 -3.77 7.65 -41.18
C MET A 514 -2.28 7.81 -40.90
N HIS A 515 -1.92 8.11 -39.65
CA HIS A 515 -0.53 8.19 -39.16
C HIS A 515 -0.03 6.88 -38.53
N ARG A 516 -0.77 5.77 -38.70
CA ARG A 516 -0.47 4.45 -38.12
C ARG A 516 -0.47 4.43 -36.61
N VAL A 517 -1.28 5.29 -35.98
CA VAL A 517 -1.53 5.26 -34.55
C VAL A 517 -2.82 4.50 -34.31
N GLU A 518 -2.76 3.48 -33.49
CA GLU A 518 -3.91 2.69 -33.04
C GLU A 518 -4.24 3.04 -31.61
N LEU A 519 -5.52 3.09 -31.28
CA LEU A 519 -6.04 3.38 -29.95
C LEU A 519 -6.88 2.22 -29.43
N SER A 520 -6.76 1.98 -28.13
CA SER A 520 -7.72 1.21 -27.35
C SER A 520 -8.47 2.22 -26.47
N ARG A 521 -9.80 2.33 -26.63
CA ARG A 521 -10.61 3.31 -25.90
C ARG A 521 -11.97 2.77 -25.51
N ASP A 522 -12.57 3.36 -24.51
CA ASP A 522 -13.98 3.16 -24.20
C ASP A 522 -14.85 3.81 -25.28
N LEU A 523 -15.73 3.03 -25.88
CA LEU A 523 -16.59 3.50 -26.98
C LEU A 523 -17.71 4.45 -26.53
N VAL A 524 -18.01 4.49 -25.23
CA VAL A 524 -19.08 5.34 -24.66
C VAL A 524 -18.51 6.67 -24.19
N THR A 525 -17.42 6.64 -23.42
CA THR A 525 -16.81 7.84 -22.83
C THR A 525 -15.76 8.48 -23.74
N GLY A 526 -15.17 7.71 -24.65
CA GLY A 526 -14.03 8.12 -25.46
C GLY A 526 -12.70 8.08 -24.72
N ASP A 527 -12.67 7.62 -23.47
CA ASP A 527 -11.47 7.55 -22.64
C ASP A 527 -10.45 6.56 -23.25
N VAL A 528 -9.22 7.02 -23.47
CA VAL A 528 -8.16 6.21 -24.11
C VAL A 528 -7.46 5.37 -23.02
N HIS A 529 -7.51 4.06 -23.18
CA HIS A 529 -6.86 3.09 -22.28
C HIS A 529 -5.43 2.76 -22.68
N ALA A 530 -5.18 2.72 -24.01
CA ALA A 530 -3.85 2.47 -24.55
C ALA A 530 -3.73 3.08 -25.95
N LEU A 531 -2.48 3.33 -26.34
CA LEU A 531 -2.12 3.81 -27.69
C LEU A 531 -0.84 3.14 -28.16
N ARG A 532 -0.69 2.98 -29.47
CA ARG A 532 0.56 2.52 -30.10
C ARG A 532 0.72 3.12 -31.48
N GLY A 533 1.96 3.44 -31.82
CA GLY A 533 2.32 4.03 -33.10
C GLY A 533 3.78 3.74 -33.46
N PRO A 534 4.29 4.31 -34.57
CA PRO A 534 5.65 4.07 -35.04
C PRO A 534 6.68 4.54 -34.00
N GLY A 535 7.27 3.59 -33.25
CA GLY A 535 8.34 3.83 -32.27
C GLY A 535 7.85 4.28 -30.89
N PHE A 536 6.54 4.33 -30.63
CA PHE A 536 6.02 4.62 -29.29
C PHE A 536 4.78 3.80 -28.95
N ALA A 537 4.53 3.61 -27.66
CA ALA A 537 3.31 3.06 -27.11
C ALA A 537 3.00 3.71 -25.75
N GLY A 538 1.77 3.59 -25.28
CA GLY A 538 1.36 4.06 -23.97
C GLY A 538 0.17 3.31 -23.42
N VAL A 539 0.08 3.26 -22.09
CA VAL A 539 -1.05 2.70 -21.34
C VAL A 539 -1.47 3.64 -20.21
N GLN A 540 -2.79 3.83 -20.07
CA GLN A 540 -3.34 4.67 -19.00
C GLN A 540 -3.36 3.97 -17.65
N PHE A 541 -3.50 2.65 -17.66
CA PHE A 541 -3.48 1.80 -16.48
C PHE A 541 -2.04 1.55 -15.99
N HIS A 542 -1.93 0.98 -14.79
CA HIS A 542 -0.66 0.56 -14.20
C HIS A 542 -0.41 -0.93 -14.47
N PRO A 543 0.36 -1.30 -15.48
CA PRO A 543 0.64 -2.71 -15.79
C PRO A 543 1.43 -3.40 -14.66
N GLU A 544 2.15 -2.63 -13.84
CA GLU A 544 2.91 -3.10 -12.69
C GLU A 544 2.06 -3.36 -11.45
N SER A 545 0.83 -2.83 -11.37
CA SER A 545 -0.09 -3.02 -10.24
C SER A 545 -0.49 -4.48 -10.05
N VAL A 546 -0.76 -4.90 -8.80
CA VAL A 546 -1.36 -6.21 -8.51
C VAL A 546 -2.73 -6.39 -9.15
N LEU A 547 -3.40 -5.28 -9.51
CA LEU A 547 -4.71 -5.26 -10.17
C LEU A 547 -4.64 -5.51 -11.68
N SER A 548 -3.46 -5.44 -12.31
CA SER A 548 -3.26 -5.69 -13.74
C SER A 548 -2.82 -7.13 -13.97
N ARG A 549 -3.80 -8.01 -14.25
CA ARG A 549 -3.57 -9.46 -14.25
C ARG A 549 -2.42 -9.90 -15.15
N ASP A 550 -2.40 -9.43 -16.37
CA ASP A 550 -1.41 -9.81 -17.37
C ASP A 550 -0.41 -8.68 -17.69
N GLY A 551 -0.25 -7.72 -16.76
CA GLY A 551 0.52 -6.50 -16.95
C GLY A 551 1.96 -6.72 -17.43
N ALA A 552 2.63 -7.76 -16.94
CA ALA A 552 3.98 -8.11 -17.39
C ALA A 552 4.03 -8.51 -18.89
N ALA A 553 3.03 -9.27 -19.34
CA ALA A 553 2.93 -9.68 -20.74
C ALA A 553 2.57 -8.47 -21.63
N LEU A 554 1.68 -7.59 -21.15
CA LEU A 554 1.28 -6.38 -21.88
C LEU A 554 2.48 -5.43 -22.10
N VAL A 555 3.30 -5.21 -21.09
CA VAL A 555 4.51 -4.37 -21.23
C VAL A 555 5.51 -5.00 -22.17
N ALA A 556 5.73 -6.32 -22.08
CA ALA A 556 6.66 -7.02 -22.98
C ALA A 556 6.19 -6.93 -24.45
N GLU A 557 4.87 -7.09 -24.71
CA GLU A 557 4.27 -6.94 -26.03
C GLU A 557 4.45 -5.52 -26.59
N LEU A 558 4.11 -4.49 -25.80
CA LEU A 558 4.22 -3.11 -26.23
C LEU A 558 5.67 -2.73 -26.53
N LEU A 559 6.62 -3.12 -25.67
CA LEU A 559 8.04 -2.88 -25.90
C LEU A 559 8.56 -3.62 -27.14
N ALA A 560 8.16 -4.89 -27.34
CA ALA A 560 8.52 -5.61 -28.56
C ALA A 560 8.01 -4.91 -29.82
N GLY A 561 6.80 -4.32 -29.76
CA GLY A 561 6.22 -3.57 -30.89
C GLY A 561 6.92 -2.25 -31.19
N VAL A 562 7.53 -1.58 -30.20
CA VAL A 562 8.21 -0.29 -30.42
C VAL A 562 9.72 -0.44 -30.68
N LEU A 563 10.28 -1.61 -30.45
CA LEU A 563 11.70 -1.92 -30.71
C LEU A 563 11.98 -2.46 -32.13
N VAL A 564 10.94 -2.64 -32.93
CA VAL A 564 11.01 -3.05 -34.34
C VAL A 564 11.14 -1.80 -35.22
#